data_6280d8679ef2e571375252a1c703b7b8
#
_entry.id   6280d8679ef2e571375252a1c703b7b8
#
_cell.length_a   1.000
_cell.length_b   1.000
_cell.length_c   1.000
_cell.angle_alpha   90.00
_cell.angle_beta   90.00
_cell.angle_gamma   90.00
#
_symmetry.space_group_name_H-M   'P 1'
#
loop_
_entity.id
_entity.type
_entity.pdbx_description
1 polymer ?
#
loop_
_entity_poly.entity_id
_entity_poly.type
_entity_poly.pdbx_seq_one_letter_code
_entity_poly.pdbx_strand_id
1 'polypeptide(L)'
;MPKYFTLQRNGGVKTVISVNNNKILLISGKEKKCYFAALVLSNNNKELFRTKCLPEKAKNNDFNGLGSNNIHLNNFIYFALGTPEKHVSKNSPLAQDNNYLFGKILRIKKRDILKKINNENEILDIEIYSKGHRVPQGLTRINNSIFNVEHGPKGGDELNLVIKDGNYGWPIASYGTNYLKEDGGDGKSISSNHELNDFNEPLLALVPSIGISSLNNCPNILKKYYKKKCLMALSLYGNNLRKGHSIIIFLLNDLMNKVDSFEIIKLDNLVLRHFVTNDLNELYEDENGDIYVSADKKGIYKISFLNFR
;
A
#
# COMPACT_ATOMS: atom_id res chain seq x y z
N MET A 1 -15.89 -14.02 10.94
CA MET A 1 -14.78 -13.19 11.45
C MET A 1 -14.52 -13.54 12.91
N PRO A 2 -13.24 -13.51 13.38
CA PRO A 2 -12.91 -13.74 14.79
C PRO A 2 -13.60 -12.72 15.70
N LYS A 3 -13.82 -13.08 16.98
CA LYS A 3 -14.49 -12.21 17.96
C LYS A 3 -13.78 -10.86 18.18
N TYR A 4 -12.47 -10.81 17.97
CA TYR A 4 -11.67 -9.57 18.10
C TYR A 4 -11.65 -8.69 16.84
N PHE A 5 -12.25 -9.12 15.73
CA PHE A 5 -12.34 -8.30 14.51
C PHE A 5 -13.01 -6.96 14.80
N THR A 6 -12.44 -5.88 14.31
CA THR A 6 -12.95 -4.53 14.56
C THR A 6 -13.04 -3.68 13.30
N LEU A 7 -14.12 -2.94 13.19
CA LEU A 7 -14.29 -1.86 12.20
C LEU A 7 -13.93 -0.48 12.79
N GLN A 8 -13.65 -0.43 14.10
CA GLN A 8 -13.28 0.82 14.75
C GLN A 8 -12.02 1.40 14.13
N ARG A 9 -11.91 2.72 14.12
CA ARG A 9 -10.74 3.46 13.61
C ARG A 9 -10.41 3.12 12.15
N ASN A 10 -11.45 2.98 11.32
CA ASN A 10 -11.32 2.56 9.92
C ASN A 10 -10.68 1.18 9.75
N GLY A 11 -10.92 0.31 10.71
CA GLY A 11 -10.55 -1.09 10.64
C GLY A 11 -11.30 -1.86 9.57
N GLY A 12 -11.08 -3.16 9.51
CA GLY A 12 -11.72 -4.04 8.56
C GLY A 12 -10.75 -5.05 7.95
N VAL A 13 -11.17 -5.67 6.87
CA VAL A 13 -10.29 -6.46 6.00
C VAL A 13 -9.47 -5.52 5.14
N LYS A 14 -8.16 -5.69 5.12
CA LYS A 14 -7.21 -4.79 4.46
C LYS A 14 -6.61 -5.37 3.19
N THR A 15 -6.40 -6.67 3.16
CA THR A 15 -6.02 -7.38 1.95
C THR A 15 -6.41 -8.85 2.06
N VAL A 16 -6.53 -9.51 0.92
CA VAL A 16 -6.77 -10.94 0.80
C VAL A 16 -5.55 -11.56 0.14
N ILE A 17 -4.93 -12.52 0.81
CA ILE A 17 -3.76 -13.25 0.34
C ILE A 17 -4.22 -14.64 -0.08
N SER A 18 -3.95 -15.02 -1.32
CA SER A 18 -4.27 -16.34 -1.85
C SER A 18 -3.04 -17.25 -1.81
N VAL A 19 -3.13 -18.42 -1.16
CA VAL A 19 -2.06 -19.43 -1.16
C VAL A 19 -2.67 -20.79 -1.45
N ASN A 20 -2.42 -21.32 -2.63
CA ASN A 20 -3.13 -22.49 -3.14
C ASN A 20 -4.65 -22.22 -3.05
N ASN A 21 -5.41 -23.14 -2.47
CA ASN A 21 -6.87 -22.99 -2.28
C ASN A 21 -7.26 -22.23 -1.01
N ASN A 22 -6.28 -21.67 -0.28
CA ASN A 22 -6.55 -20.94 0.96
C ASN A 22 -6.61 -19.43 0.71
N LYS A 23 -7.58 -18.76 1.33
CA LYS A 23 -7.67 -17.30 1.39
C LYS A 23 -7.37 -16.86 2.81
N ILE A 24 -6.37 -16.00 2.97
CA ILE A 24 -5.93 -15.44 4.24
C ILE A 24 -6.26 -13.95 4.23
N LEU A 25 -6.91 -13.50 5.27
CA LEU A 25 -7.33 -12.12 5.43
C LEU A 25 -6.35 -11.40 6.36
N LEU A 26 -5.81 -10.27 5.92
CA LEU A 26 -5.20 -9.29 6.81
C LEU A 26 -6.33 -8.43 7.39
N ILE A 27 -6.49 -8.47 8.69
CA ILE A 27 -7.57 -7.76 9.40
C ILE A 27 -7.04 -6.89 10.53
N SER A 28 -7.82 -5.89 10.90
CA SER A 28 -7.63 -5.17 12.16
C SER A 28 -8.33 -5.88 13.30
N GLY A 29 -7.66 -5.95 14.44
CA GLY A 29 -8.17 -6.58 15.66
C GLY A 29 -8.14 -5.64 16.85
N LYS A 30 -9.06 -5.88 17.81
CA LYS A 30 -9.11 -5.21 19.11
C LYS A 30 -9.47 -6.20 20.19
N GLU A 31 -8.66 -6.26 21.24
CA GLU A 31 -8.96 -6.95 22.49
C GLU A 31 -8.70 -6.01 23.67
N LYS A 32 -9.71 -5.72 24.47
CA LYS A 32 -9.64 -4.74 25.57
C LYS A 32 -9.10 -3.39 25.03
N LYS A 33 -7.91 -2.99 25.49
CA LYS A 33 -7.20 -1.78 25.05
C LYS A 33 -6.18 -2.02 23.94
N CYS A 34 -5.94 -3.27 23.54
CA CYS A 34 -4.96 -3.67 22.55
C CYS A 34 -5.56 -3.60 21.13
N TYR A 35 -4.96 -2.79 20.28
CA TYR A 35 -5.23 -2.76 18.84
C TYR A 35 -4.07 -3.43 18.09
N PHE A 36 -4.35 -4.27 17.12
CA PHE A 36 -3.35 -5.04 16.38
C PHE A 36 -3.82 -5.38 14.96
N ALA A 37 -2.90 -5.86 14.13
CA ALA A 37 -3.20 -6.49 12.86
C ALA A 37 -3.07 -8.02 12.98
N ALA A 38 -3.91 -8.76 12.27
CA ALA A 38 -3.85 -10.22 12.27
C ALA A 38 -4.01 -10.82 10.87
N LEU A 39 -3.35 -11.93 10.64
CA LEU A 39 -3.58 -12.81 9.48
C LEU A 39 -4.48 -13.96 9.92
N VAL A 40 -5.60 -14.11 9.23
CA VAL A 40 -6.67 -15.06 9.59
C VAL A 40 -7.09 -15.87 8.39
N LEU A 41 -7.21 -17.18 8.55
CA LEU A 41 -7.75 -18.06 7.51
C LEU A 41 -9.25 -17.83 7.33
N SER A 42 -9.71 -17.58 6.11
CA SER A 42 -11.07 -17.10 5.85
C SER A 42 -12.16 -18.14 6.10
N ASN A 43 -11.87 -19.42 5.92
CA ASN A 43 -12.88 -20.51 5.99
C ASN A 43 -13.28 -20.88 7.42
N ASN A 44 -12.39 -20.76 8.41
CA ASN A 44 -12.63 -21.18 9.79
C ASN A 44 -12.24 -20.14 10.84
N ASN A 45 -11.80 -18.95 10.42
CA ASN A 45 -11.31 -17.86 11.28
C ASN A 45 -10.08 -18.21 12.14
N LYS A 46 -9.33 -19.25 11.76
CA LYS A 46 -8.08 -19.61 12.43
C LYS A 46 -7.07 -18.47 12.31
N GLU A 47 -6.59 -17.99 13.44
CA GLU A 47 -5.50 -17.01 13.48
C GLU A 47 -4.18 -17.68 13.13
N LEU A 48 -3.50 -17.15 12.12
CA LEU A 48 -2.18 -17.61 11.71
C LEU A 48 -1.08 -16.79 12.36
N PHE A 49 -1.36 -15.50 12.56
CA PHE A 49 -0.42 -14.54 13.14
C PHE A 49 -1.17 -13.31 13.67
N ARG A 50 -0.63 -12.66 14.69
CA ARG A 50 -0.98 -11.29 15.10
C ARG A 50 0.25 -10.47 15.45
N THR A 51 0.18 -9.16 15.20
CA THR A 51 1.22 -8.22 15.61
C THR A 51 1.16 -7.98 17.11
N LYS A 52 2.23 -7.38 17.66
CA LYS A 52 2.16 -6.75 18.99
C LYS A 52 1.05 -5.68 18.99
N CYS A 53 0.56 -5.36 20.19
CA CYS A 53 -0.34 -4.25 20.38
C CYS A 53 0.31 -2.94 19.92
N LEU A 54 -0.47 -2.09 19.29
CA LEU A 54 -0.06 -0.71 19.07
C LEU A 54 0.22 -0.04 20.42
N PRO A 55 1.26 0.78 20.53
CA PRO A 55 1.56 1.51 21.76
C PRO A 55 0.37 2.37 22.20
N GLU A 56 0.09 2.42 23.51
CA GLU A 56 -1.02 3.22 24.07
C GLU A 56 -0.91 4.71 23.72
N LYS A 57 0.32 5.21 23.55
CA LYS A 57 0.60 6.61 23.18
C LYS A 57 0.40 6.94 21.70
N ALA A 58 0.17 5.95 20.84
CA ALA A 58 -0.25 6.20 19.47
C ALA A 58 -1.68 6.77 19.52
N LYS A 59 -1.81 8.08 19.71
CA LYS A 59 -3.07 8.79 19.97
C LYS A 59 -4.13 8.63 18.89
N ASN A 60 -3.74 8.19 17.71
CA ASN A 60 -4.64 7.96 16.58
C ASN A 60 -4.32 6.60 15.96
N ASN A 61 -4.62 5.51 16.68
CA ASN A 61 -4.51 4.13 16.18
C ASN A 61 -5.50 3.93 15.03
N ASP A 62 -5.25 4.59 13.95
CA ASP A 62 -6.06 4.65 12.76
C ASP A 62 -5.58 3.57 11.78
N PHE A 63 -6.46 2.67 11.42
CA PHE A 63 -6.16 1.59 10.50
C PHE A 63 -6.37 1.97 9.02
N ASN A 64 -6.53 3.25 8.69
CA ASN A 64 -6.71 3.69 7.29
C ASN A 64 -5.59 3.17 6.39
N GLY A 65 -4.36 3.25 6.85
CA GLY A 65 -3.19 2.85 6.08
C GLY A 65 -2.70 1.43 6.34
N LEU A 66 -3.49 0.59 6.99
CA LEU A 66 -3.03 -0.72 7.48
C LEU A 66 -2.73 -1.73 6.37
N GLY A 67 -2.91 -1.50 5.15
CA GLY A 67 -2.58 -2.50 4.15
C GLY A 67 -2.79 -2.00 2.73
N SER A 68 -2.14 -2.68 1.83
CA SER A 68 -2.27 -2.55 0.40
C SER A 68 -2.63 -3.91 -0.19
N ASN A 69 -2.69 -4.00 -1.51
CA ASN A 69 -2.63 -5.31 -2.16
C ASN A 69 -1.31 -6.02 -1.80
N ASN A 70 -1.27 -7.31 -2.05
CA ASN A 70 -0.07 -8.14 -1.85
C ASN A 70 0.47 -8.58 -3.21
N ILE A 71 1.71 -9.03 -3.24
CA ILE A 71 2.35 -9.58 -4.44
C ILE A 71 2.99 -10.93 -4.16
N HIS A 72 2.97 -11.78 -5.17
CA HIS A 72 3.65 -13.05 -5.18
C HIS A 72 4.93 -12.93 -6.02
N LEU A 73 6.08 -13.13 -5.38
CA LEU A 73 7.36 -13.11 -6.07
C LEU A 73 8.22 -14.28 -5.58
N ASN A 74 8.59 -15.17 -6.50
CA ASN A 74 9.27 -16.40 -6.19
C ASN A 74 8.52 -17.23 -5.12
N ASN A 75 9.20 -17.63 -4.06
CA ASN A 75 8.63 -18.38 -2.94
C ASN A 75 8.05 -17.50 -1.82
N PHE A 76 7.95 -16.19 -2.03
CA PHE A 76 7.49 -15.25 -1.03
C PHE A 76 6.17 -14.58 -1.43
N ILE A 77 5.46 -14.15 -0.41
CA ILE A 77 4.37 -13.20 -0.50
C ILE A 77 4.81 -11.94 0.24
N TYR A 78 4.64 -10.80 -0.43
CA TYR A 78 4.92 -9.49 0.13
C TYR A 78 3.60 -8.76 0.39
N PHE A 79 3.52 -8.06 1.49
CA PHE A 79 2.37 -7.23 1.86
C PHE A 79 2.83 -6.07 2.75
N ALA A 80 2.02 -5.04 2.86
CA ALA A 80 2.36 -3.87 3.64
C ALA A 80 1.51 -3.75 4.92
N LEU A 81 2.13 -3.27 5.99
CA LEU A 81 1.46 -2.72 7.16
C LEU A 81 1.88 -1.27 7.31
N GLY A 82 1.00 -0.35 6.96
CA GLY A 82 1.24 1.08 7.17
C GLY A 82 1.30 1.45 8.65
N THR A 83 1.80 2.64 8.93
CA THR A 83 1.78 3.16 10.30
C THR A 83 0.40 3.72 10.63
N PRO A 84 -0.14 3.44 11.82
CA PRO A 84 -1.38 4.06 12.28
C PRO A 84 -1.21 5.53 12.70
N GLU A 85 -0.01 6.06 12.62
CA GLU A 85 0.31 7.41 13.03
C GLU A 85 -0.16 8.43 11.98
N LYS A 86 -1.20 9.19 12.30
CA LYS A 86 -1.67 10.31 11.48
C LYS A 86 -0.66 11.45 11.45
N HIS A 87 0.04 11.67 12.56
CA HIS A 87 0.96 12.78 12.76
C HIS A 87 2.37 12.28 13.05
N VAL A 88 3.36 13.11 12.71
CA VAL A 88 4.75 12.86 13.11
C VAL A 88 4.82 12.92 14.63
N SER A 89 5.02 11.78 15.26
CA SER A 89 5.31 11.67 16.67
C SER A 89 6.81 11.43 16.86
N LYS A 90 7.52 12.40 17.39
CA LYS A 90 8.94 12.23 17.73
C LYS A 90 9.17 11.13 18.78
N ASN A 91 8.10 10.71 19.49
CA ASN A 91 8.20 9.85 20.66
C ASN A 91 7.90 8.36 20.38
N SER A 92 7.44 8.00 19.20
CA SER A 92 7.18 6.60 18.82
C SER A 92 7.21 6.42 17.31
N PRO A 93 8.39 6.46 16.67
CA PRO A 93 8.51 6.27 15.23
C PRO A 93 8.35 4.79 14.86
N LEU A 94 7.11 4.25 14.94
CA LEU A 94 6.83 2.84 14.64
C LEU A 94 7.42 2.38 13.31
N ALA A 95 7.39 3.27 12.30
CA ALA A 95 7.94 2.96 10.99
C ALA A 95 9.47 2.73 11.01
N GLN A 96 10.19 3.26 12.01
CA GLN A 96 11.63 3.08 12.18
C GLN A 96 11.99 1.98 13.20
N ASP A 97 11.08 1.63 14.11
CA ASP A 97 11.32 0.63 15.16
C ASP A 97 11.09 -0.80 14.62
N ASN A 98 12.14 -1.60 14.54
CA ASN A 98 12.08 -2.98 14.07
C ASN A 98 11.38 -3.95 15.05
N ASN A 99 11.06 -3.52 16.27
CA ASN A 99 10.25 -4.31 17.21
C ASN A 99 8.76 -4.33 16.85
N TYR A 100 8.34 -3.46 15.93
CA TYR A 100 6.98 -3.36 15.40
C TYR A 100 6.97 -3.59 13.89
N LEU A 101 5.90 -4.21 13.41
CA LEU A 101 5.73 -4.50 11.99
C LEU A 101 4.97 -3.39 11.24
N PHE A 102 4.58 -2.32 11.92
CA PHE A 102 3.91 -1.17 11.30
C PHE A 102 4.90 -0.24 10.60
N GLY A 103 4.46 0.37 9.49
CA GLY A 103 5.31 1.18 8.63
C GLY A 103 6.36 0.36 7.85
N LYS A 104 5.98 -0.85 7.46
CA LYS A 104 6.87 -1.83 6.81
C LYS A 104 6.22 -2.44 5.57
N ILE A 105 7.06 -2.82 4.62
CA ILE A 105 6.75 -3.88 3.67
C ILE A 105 7.35 -5.17 4.21
N LEU A 106 6.53 -6.19 4.31
CA LEU A 106 6.80 -7.46 4.94
C LEU A 106 6.81 -8.57 3.91
N ARG A 107 7.49 -9.68 4.20
CA ARG A 107 7.38 -10.89 3.38
C ARG A 107 7.29 -12.15 4.22
N ILE A 108 6.62 -13.15 3.66
CA ILE A 108 6.45 -14.48 4.26
C ILE A 108 6.74 -15.54 3.19
N LYS A 109 7.41 -16.61 3.56
CA LYS A 109 7.57 -17.76 2.66
C LYS A 109 6.25 -18.51 2.52
N LYS A 110 5.84 -18.79 1.27
CA LYS A 110 4.60 -19.53 0.98
C LYS A 110 4.52 -20.86 1.73
N ARG A 111 5.65 -21.60 1.79
CA ARG A 111 5.74 -22.88 2.50
C ARG A 111 5.42 -22.74 4.00
N ASP A 112 5.85 -21.65 4.64
CA ASP A 112 5.69 -21.47 6.08
C ASP A 112 4.23 -21.14 6.42
N ILE A 113 3.53 -20.42 5.53
CA ILE A 113 2.06 -20.25 5.61
C ILE A 113 1.35 -21.60 5.55
N LEU A 114 1.70 -22.45 4.59
CA LEU A 114 1.06 -23.77 4.43
C LEU A 114 1.34 -24.67 5.63
N LYS A 115 2.55 -24.66 6.18
CA LYS A 115 2.87 -25.36 7.42
C LYS A 115 2.00 -24.88 8.58
N LYS A 116 1.89 -23.56 8.78
CA LYS A 116 1.08 -22.96 9.85
C LYS A 116 -0.40 -23.28 9.72
N ILE A 117 -0.93 -23.35 8.49
CA ILE A 117 -2.31 -23.76 8.24
C ILE A 117 -2.54 -25.21 8.73
N ASN A 118 -1.61 -26.11 8.44
CA ASN A 118 -1.71 -27.54 8.74
C ASN A 118 -1.31 -27.88 10.18
N ASN A 119 -0.45 -27.10 10.81
CA ASN A 119 0.04 -27.34 12.16
C ASN A 119 0.04 -26.04 12.97
N GLU A 120 -0.73 -25.98 14.05
CA GLU A 120 -0.87 -24.79 14.90
C GLU A 120 0.41 -24.44 15.67
N ASN A 121 1.25 -25.40 15.95
CA ASN A 121 2.50 -25.21 16.67
C ASN A 121 3.61 -24.56 15.82
N GLU A 122 3.44 -24.54 14.50
CA GLU A 122 4.40 -23.86 13.61
C GLU A 122 4.40 -22.35 13.85
N ILE A 123 5.57 -21.75 13.84
CA ILE A 123 5.74 -20.30 13.93
C ILE A 123 5.74 -19.73 12.52
N LEU A 124 4.93 -18.70 12.30
CA LEU A 124 4.94 -17.97 11.05
C LEU A 124 6.01 -16.88 11.13
N ASP A 125 7.12 -17.11 10.45
CA ASP A 125 8.21 -16.14 10.37
C ASP A 125 7.87 -15.03 9.35
N ILE A 126 7.72 -13.80 9.86
CA ILE A 126 7.43 -12.61 9.06
C ILE A 126 8.67 -11.73 9.05
N GLU A 127 9.27 -11.62 7.88
CA GLU A 127 10.47 -10.83 7.66
C GLU A 127 10.13 -9.38 7.30
N ILE A 128 10.81 -8.40 7.89
CA ILE A 128 10.80 -7.01 7.44
C ILE A 128 11.63 -6.94 6.15
N TYR A 129 10.98 -6.58 5.03
CA TYR A 129 11.67 -6.41 3.75
C TYR A 129 12.20 -4.99 3.57
N SER A 130 11.39 -3.98 3.95
CA SER A 130 11.76 -2.57 3.99
C SER A 130 10.99 -1.84 5.10
N LYS A 131 11.45 -0.66 5.49
CA LYS A 131 10.89 0.15 6.58
C LYS A 131 10.76 1.62 6.23
N GLY A 132 10.21 2.41 7.14
CA GLY A 132 10.07 3.84 6.93
C GLY A 132 8.91 4.21 6.01
N HIS A 133 7.91 3.34 5.89
CA HIS A 133 6.70 3.58 5.11
C HIS A 133 5.60 4.21 5.97
N ARG A 134 4.87 5.17 5.39
CA ARG A 134 3.76 5.82 6.08
C ARG A 134 2.45 5.05 5.88
N VAL A 135 1.86 5.18 4.70
CA VAL A 135 0.54 4.62 4.38
C VAL A 135 0.57 3.99 2.98
N PRO A 136 1.20 2.80 2.84
CA PRO A 136 1.21 2.07 1.57
C PRO A 136 -0.21 1.77 1.11
N GLN A 137 -0.54 2.15 -0.14
CA GLN A 137 -1.87 1.95 -0.73
C GLN A 137 -1.84 0.97 -1.89
N GLY A 138 -0.72 0.86 -2.56
CA GLY A 138 -0.55 -0.04 -3.69
C GLY A 138 0.82 -0.71 -3.65
N LEU A 139 0.85 -1.99 -3.99
CA LEU A 139 2.06 -2.80 -4.10
C LEU A 139 1.96 -3.64 -5.37
N THR A 140 2.95 -3.56 -6.24
CA THR A 140 3.02 -4.36 -7.48
C THR A 140 4.46 -4.71 -7.82
N ARG A 141 4.65 -5.48 -8.88
CA ARG A 141 5.98 -5.83 -9.39
C ARG A 141 6.04 -5.79 -10.91
N ILE A 142 7.18 -5.43 -11.44
CA ILE A 142 7.58 -5.72 -12.82
C ILE A 142 8.79 -6.65 -12.75
N ASN A 143 8.67 -7.86 -13.23
CA ASN A 143 9.68 -8.92 -13.07
C ASN A 143 10.01 -9.12 -11.56
N ASN A 144 11.26 -8.85 -11.18
CA ASN A 144 11.73 -8.95 -9.79
C ASN A 144 11.78 -7.61 -9.06
N SER A 145 11.47 -6.51 -9.71
CA SER A 145 11.43 -5.17 -9.10
C SER A 145 10.07 -4.93 -8.47
N ILE A 146 10.06 -4.57 -7.19
CA ILE A 146 8.86 -4.30 -6.41
C ILE A 146 8.63 -2.79 -6.35
N PHE A 147 7.40 -2.37 -6.53
CA PHE A 147 6.99 -0.97 -6.48
C PHE A 147 5.86 -0.79 -5.48
N ASN A 148 5.87 0.36 -4.83
CA ASN A 148 4.83 0.77 -3.89
C ASN A 148 4.41 2.20 -4.17
N VAL A 149 3.12 2.48 -3.94
CA VAL A 149 2.62 3.85 -3.81
C VAL A 149 2.09 4.05 -2.41
N GLU A 150 2.37 5.22 -1.84
CA GLU A 150 1.93 5.54 -0.49
C GLU A 150 1.51 6.99 -0.30
N HIS A 151 0.64 7.23 0.67
CA HIS A 151 0.25 8.58 1.04
C HIS A 151 1.29 9.27 1.89
N GLY A 152 1.72 10.44 1.46
CA GLY A 152 2.36 11.40 2.33
C GLY A 152 1.39 11.98 3.37
N PRO A 153 1.86 12.86 4.28
CA PRO A 153 0.98 13.55 5.21
C PRO A 153 0.13 14.61 4.48
N LYS A 154 0.48 15.87 4.54
CA LYS A 154 -0.16 16.93 3.77
C LYS A 154 0.71 17.27 2.55
N GLY A 155 0.48 16.59 1.43
CA GLY A 155 1.38 16.55 0.27
C GLY A 155 2.30 15.33 0.30
N GLY A 156 3.09 15.15 -0.78
CA GLY A 156 4.13 14.13 -0.84
C GLY A 156 3.64 12.69 -0.90
N ASP A 157 2.59 12.40 -1.68
CA ASP A 157 2.32 11.03 -2.10
C ASP A 157 3.49 10.52 -2.95
N GLU A 158 3.88 9.27 -2.80
CA GLU A 158 5.11 8.75 -3.37
C GLU A 158 4.88 7.51 -4.23
N LEU A 159 5.69 7.39 -5.29
CA LEU A 159 5.97 6.14 -5.97
C LEU A 159 7.39 5.71 -5.62
N ASN A 160 7.54 4.53 -5.05
CA ASN A 160 8.80 3.97 -4.57
C ASN A 160 9.20 2.72 -5.35
N LEU A 161 10.47 2.58 -5.69
CA LEU A 161 11.11 1.30 -5.99
C LEU A 161 11.54 0.68 -4.66
N VAL A 162 10.95 -0.47 -4.31
CA VAL A 162 11.17 -1.09 -3.00
C VAL A 162 12.35 -2.05 -3.06
N ILE A 163 13.38 -1.76 -2.28
CA ILE A 163 14.58 -2.59 -2.18
C ILE A 163 14.65 -3.27 -0.82
N LYS A 164 15.30 -4.42 -0.79
CA LYS A 164 15.52 -5.16 0.45
C LYS A 164 16.37 -4.32 1.42
N ASP A 165 15.99 -4.34 2.70
CA ASP A 165 16.62 -3.59 3.79
C ASP A 165 16.57 -2.05 3.62
N GLY A 166 15.81 -1.56 2.61
CA GLY A 166 15.62 -0.13 2.37
C GLY A 166 14.85 0.58 3.48
N ASN A 167 15.19 1.85 3.70
CA ASN A 167 14.50 2.75 4.62
C ASN A 167 13.97 3.97 3.88
N TYR A 168 12.64 4.20 3.88
CA TYR A 168 11.95 5.25 3.14
C TYR A 168 11.65 6.50 3.99
N GLY A 169 12.28 6.60 5.15
CA GLY A 169 12.43 7.84 5.92
C GLY A 169 11.28 8.20 6.85
N TRP A 170 10.04 7.74 6.63
CA TRP A 170 8.94 8.12 7.51
C TRP A 170 9.18 7.70 8.97
N PRO A 171 8.92 8.56 10.00
CA PRO A 171 8.40 9.94 9.94
C PRO A 171 9.49 11.02 9.96
N ILE A 172 10.74 10.69 9.71
CA ILE A 172 11.89 11.60 9.80
C ILE A 172 12.01 12.44 8.54
N ALA A 173 11.78 11.83 7.37
CA ALA A 173 11.77 12.49 6.07
C ALA A 173 10.43 12.28 5.34
N SER A 174 10.00 13.27 4.58
CA SER A 174 8.83 13.24 3.69
C SER A 174 8.79 14.49 2.83
N TYR A 175 8.27 14.40 1.63
CA TYR A 175 8.00 15.55 0.74
C TYR A 175 6.72 16.32 1.12
N GLY A 176 5.97 15.85 2.10
CA GLY A 176 4.80 16.55 2.63
C GLY A 176 5.10 17.39 3.86
N THR A 177 4.07 18.03 4.39
CA THR A 177 4.11 18.80 5.64
C THR A 177 3.25 18.12 6.70
N ASN A 178 3.49 18.41 7.97
CA ASN A 178 2.58 18.01 9.03
C ASN A 178 1.21 18.64 8.81
N TYR A 179 0.17 17.97 9.32
CA TYR A 179 -1.16 18.55 9.38
C TYR A 179 -1.17 19.84 10.23
N LEU A 180 -2.14 20.72 9.97
CA LEU A 180 -2.32 21.94 10.75
C LEU A 180 -2.75 21.63 12.19
N LYS A 181 -2.70 22.64 13.07
CA LYS A 181 -3.04 22.47 14.49
C LYS A 181 -4.49 22.02 14.69
N GLU A 182 -5.42 22.54 13.88
CA GLU A 182 -6.83 22.15 13.88
C GLU A 182 -7.02 20.65 13.55
N ASP A 183 -6.12 20.08 12.76
CA ASP A 183 -6.09 18.66 12.42
C ASP A 183 -5.21 17.82 13.37
N GLY A 184 -4.65 18.47 14.41
CA GLY A 184 -3.82 17.86 15.45
C GLY A 184 -2.33 17.77 15.10
N GLY A 185 -1.86 18.45 14.08
CA GLY A 185 -0.46 18.61 13.72
C GLY A 185 0.15 19.94 14.21
N ASP A 186 1.29 20.34 13.67
CA ASP A 186 1.95 21.62 13.95
C ASP A 186 2.12 22.51 12.69
N GLY A 187 1.69 22.00 11.53
CA GLY A 187 1.76 22.66 10.23
C GLY A 187 3.17 22.82 9.66
N LYS A 188 4.20 22.30 10.35
CA LYS A 188 5.58 22.47 9.94
C LYS A 188 5.96 21.52 8.79
N SER A 189 6.89 21.97 7.97
CA SER A 189 7.54 21.11 6.98
C SER A 189 8.27 19.96 7.67
N ILE A 190 8.22 18.80 7.05
CA ILE A 190 9.07 17.66 7.38
C ILE A 190 10.31 17.79 6.51
N SER A 191 11.46 17.25 6.95
CA SER A 191 12.65 17.23 6.13
C SER A 191 12.38 16.47 4.83
N SER A 192 12.64 17.07 3.68
CA SER A 192 12.58 16.40 2.38
C SER A 192 13.91 15.76 1.98
N ASN A 193 14.94 15.92 2.81
CA ASN A 193 16.26 15.43 2.49
C ASN A 193 16.43 13.97 2.96
N HIS A 194 16.11 13.05 2.07
CA HIS A 194 16.29 11.63 2.30
C HIS A 194 17.78 11.25 2.28
N GLU A 195 18.53 11.81 1.32
CA GLU A 195 19.94 11.51 1.10
C GLU A 195 20.82 11.81 2.33
N LEU A 196 20.62 12.95 3.00
CA LEU A 196 21.39 13.30 4.22
C LEU A 196 21.17 12.33 5.41
N ASN A 197 20.16 11.46 5.34
CA ASN A 197 19.83 10.51 6.39
C ASN A 197 19.98 9.06 5.91
N ASP A 198 20.63 8.83 4.76
CA ASP A 198 20.76 7.51 4.11
C ASP A 198 19.41 6.83 3.87
N PHE A 199 18.35 7.61 3.59
CA PHE A 199 17.04 7.09 3.23
C PHE A 199 16.91 6.95 1.72
N ASN A 200 16.09 6.00 1.31
CA ASN A 200 15.79 5.79 -0.10
C ASN A 200 14.87 6.89 -0.62
N GLU A 201 15.30 7.53 -1.71
CA GLU A 201 14.50 8.51 -2.43
C GLU A 201 13.34 7.82 -3.17
N PRO A 202 12.14 8.42 -3.18
CA PRO A 202 11.08 7.98 -4.06
C PRO A 202 11.44 8.21 -5.53
N LEU A 203 10.94 7.35 -6.42
CA LEU A 203 11.04 7.58 -7.87
C LEU A 203 10.30 8.85 -8.30
N LEU A 204 9.24 9.18 -7.58
CA LEU A 204 8.44 10.38 -7.80
C LEU A 204 7.68 10.74 -6.52
N ALA A 205 7.74 12.02 -6.13
CA ALA A 205 6.88 12.60 -5.10
C ALA A 205 5.84 13.53 -5.72
N LEU A 206 4.58 13.37 -5.35
CA LEU A 206 3.46 14.18 -5.85
C LEU A 206 3.10 15.27 -4.83
N VAL A 207 3.40 16.50 -5.17
CA VAL A 207 3.09 17.69 -4.37
C VAL A 207 2.33 18.70 -5.24
N PRO A 208 1.06 18.99 -4.93
CA PRO A 208 0.23 18.49 -3.82
C PRO A 208 -0.16 17.02 -3.97
N SER A 209 -0.48 16.36 -2.86
CA SER A 209 -1.04 15.02 -2.85
C SER A 209 -2.34 14.91 -3.64
N ILE A 210 -2.52 13.78 -4.29
CA ILE A 210 -3.76 13.41 -5.01
C ILE A 210 -4.53 12.29 -4.32
N GLY A 211 -4.02 11.81 -3.17
CA GLY A 211 -4.55 10.66 -2.47
C GLY A 211 -4.36 9.39 -3.33
N ILE A 212 -3.11 9.12 -3.69
CA ILE A 212 -2.78 7.97 -4.54
C ILE A 212 -3.27 6.68 -3.91
N SER A 213 -3.96 5.85 -4.68
CA SER A 213 -4.50 4.57 -4.21
C SER A 213 -4.20 3.49 -5.22
N SER A 214 -4.11 2.26 -4.78
CA SER A 214 -3.85 1.10 -5.62
C SER A 214 -2.69 1.31 -6.62
N LEU A 215 -2.00 0.29 -6.94
CA LEU A 215 -0.93 0.29 -7.95
C LEU A 215 -0.96 -1.04 -8.68
N ASN A 216 -0.81 -1.01 -9.99
CA ASN A 216 -0.63 -2.22 -10.77
C ASN A 216 0.19 -1.94 -12.03
N ASN A 217 0.55 -2.99 -12.76
CA ASN A 217 1.14 -2.85 -14.08
C ASN A 217 0.13 -2.22 -15.05
N CYS A 218 0.63 -1.56 -16.07
CA CYS A 218 -0.24 -1.15 -17.17
C CYS A 218 -0.82 -2.38 -17.88
N PRO A 219 -2.04 -2.28 -18.44
CA PRO A 219 -2.58 -3.29 -19.34
C PRO A 219 -1.75 -3.39 -20.62
N ASN A 220 -1.88 -4.52 -21.31
CA ASN A 220 -1.07 -4.83 -22.48
C ASN A 220 -1.22 -3.79 -23.62
N ILE A 221 -2.39 -3.21 -23.75
CA ILE A 221 -2.64 -2.16 -24.75
C ILE A 221 -1.77 -0.92 -24.52
N LEU A 222 -1.63 -0.46 -23.26
CA LEU A 222 -0.79 0.68 -22.92
C LEU A 222 0.71 0.36 -23.03
N LYS A 223 1.11 -0.87 -22.65
CA LYS A 223 2.51 -1.32 -22.85
C LYS A 223 2.89 -1.32 -24.33
N LYS A 224 1.99 -1.74 -25.20
CA LYS A 224 2.16 -1.69 -26.66
C LYS A 224 2.27 -0.26 -27.20
N TYR A 225 1.37 0.62 -26.73
CA TYR A 225 1.31 2.01 -27.16
C TYR A 225 2.58 2.79 -26.79
N TYR A 226 2.94 2.76 -25.51
CA TYR A 226 4.10 3.51 -25.01
C TYR A 226 5.44 2.87 -25.35
N LYS A 227 5.47 1.57 -25.65
CA LYS A 227 6.70 0.77 -25.86
C LYS A 227 7.69 0.91 -24.69
N LYS A 228 7.16 1.10 -23.49
CA LYS A 228 7.90 1.29 -22.24
C LYS A 228 7.32 0.41 -21.13
N LYS A 229 8.15 0.16 -20.11
CA LYS A 229 7.66 -0.36 -18.85
C LYS A 229 6.81 0.71 -18.18
N CYS A 230 5.61 0.36 -17.77
CA CYS A 230 4.74 1.31 -17.12
C CYS A 230 3.92 0.73 -15.97
N LEU A 231 3.62 1.60 -15.03
CA LEU A 231 2.77 1.33 -13.88
C LEU A 231 1.54 2.24 -13.95
N MET A 232 0.45 1.77 -13.39
CA MET A 232 -0.79 2.51 -13.25
C MET A 232 -1.18 2.63 -11.78
N ALA A 233 -1.56 3.83 -11.36
CA ALA A 233 -2.15 4.07 -10.04
C ALA A 233 -3.50 4.77 -10.16
N LEU A 234 -4.29 4.68 -9.11
CA LEU A 234 -5.56 5.39 -8.98
C LEU A 234 -5.42 6.54 -7.99
N SER A 235 -6.35 7.50 -8.01
CA SER A 235 -6.39 8.57 -7.03
C SER A 235 -7.77 8.75 -6.40
N LEU A 236 -7.78 9.09 -5.09
CA LEU A 236 -8.98 9.24 -4.27
C LEU A 236 -9.52 10.67 -4.26
N TYR A 237 -8.63 11.66 -4.37
CA TYR A 237 -8.99 13.06 -4.21
C TYR A 237 -8.82 13.81 -5.52
N GLY A 238 -9.74 14.73 -5.78
CA GLY A 238 -9.65 15.63 -6.90
C GLY A 238 -10.33 16.95 -6.58
N ASN A 239 -9.62 17.99 -6.89
CA ASN A 239 -10.15 19.31 -7.19
C ASN A 239 -9.38 19.85 -8.39
N ASN A 240 -9.70 21.03 -8.87
CA ASN A 240 -9.02 21.63 -10.04
C ASN A 240 -7.49 21.75 -9.89
N LEU A 241 -6.98 21.80 -8.65
CA LEU A 241 -5.56 21.91 -8.34
C LEU A 241 -4.90 20.54 -8.16
N ARG A 242 -5.61 19.55 -7.60
CA ARG A 242 -5.04 18.26 -7.21
C ARG A 242 -5.17 17.16 -8.25
N LYS A 243 -5.94 17.39 -9.33
CA LYS A 243 -6.12 16.42 -10.44
C LYS A 243 -6.38 14.97 -9.98
N GLY A 244 -7.08 14.80 -8.86
CA GLY A 244 -7.51 13.49 -8.38
C GLY A 244 -8.71 12.98 -9.17
N HIS A 245 -9.30 11.87 -8.73
CA HIS A 245 -10.30 11.11 -9.48
C HIS A 245 -9.74 10.72 -10.86
N SER A 246 -8.54 10.13 -10.86
CA SER A 246 -7.76 9.93 -12.06
C SER A 246 -7.11 8.56 -12.06
N ILE A 247 -6.73 8.12 -13.24
CA ILE A 247 -5.72 7.10 -13.45
C ILE A 247 -4.40 7.83 -13.73
N ILE A 248 -3.34 7.45 -13.06
CA ILE A 248 -1.98 7.95 -13.30
C ILE A 248 -1.20 6.83 -13.96
N ILE A 249 -0.56 7.15 -15.08
CA ILE A 249 0.31 6.23 -15.82
C ILE A 249 1.75 6.74 -15.64
N PHE A 250 2.61 5.94 -15.02
CA PHE A 250 4.04 6.23 -14.86
C PHE A 250 4.82 5.45 -15.90
N LEU A 251 5.57 6.15 -16.73
CA LEU A 251 6.47 5.55 -17.73
C LEU A 251 7.88 5.49 -17.14
N LEU A 252 8.40 4.28 -17.02
CA LEU A 252 9.69 4.03 -16.39
C LEU A 252 10.79 3.94 -17.45
N ASN A 253 12.01 4.29 -17.06
CA ASN A 253 13.20 3.99 -17.84
C ASN A 253 13.45 2.47 -17.91
N ASP A 254 14.37 2.00 -18.75
CA ASP A 254 14.66 0.58 -18.95
C ASP A 254 15.18 -0.12 -17.68
N LEU A 255 15.89 0.59 -16.82
CA LEU A 255 16.39 0.10 -15.54
C LEU A 255 15.32 0.12 -14.44
N MET A 256 14.18 0.76 -14.69
CA MET A 256 13.05 0.91 -13.74
C MET A 256 13.43 1.64 -12.43
N ASN A 257 14.48 2.45 -12.44
CA ASN A 257 14.96 3.23 -11.30
C ASN A 257 14.66 4.72 -11.43
N LYS A 258 13.89 5.13 -12.45
CA LYS A 258 13.46 6.50 -12.70
C LYS A 258 12.13 6.53 -13.44
N VAL A 259 11.29 7.50 -13.11
CA VAL A 259 10.11 7.88 -13.89
C VAL A 259 10.57 8.87 -14.97
N ASP A 260 10.48 8.46 -16.24
CA ASP A 260 10.81 9.34 -17.37
C ASP A 260 9.71 10.40 -17.60
N SER A 261 8.45 9.95 -17.49
CA SER A 261 7.27 10.82 -17.60
C SER A 261 6.07 10.16 -16.96
N PHE A 262 5.04 10.93 -16.70
CA PHE A 262 3.76 10.41 -16.25
C PHE A 262 2.59 11.15 -16.91
N GLU A 263 1.48 10.46 -17.05
CA GLU A 263 0.23 11.00 -17.57
C GLU A 263 -0.89 10.86 -16.53
N ILE A 264 -1.80 11.82 -16.51
CA ILE A 264 -2.97 11.82 -15.64
C ILE A 264 -4.22 11.83 -16.50
N ILE A 265 -4.96 10.72 -16.49
CA ILE A 265 -6.24 10.58 -17.15
C ILE A 265 -7.32 10.87 -16.11
N LYS A 266 -7.96 12.02 -16.22
CA LYS A 266 -9.04 12.41 -15.33
C LYS A 266 -10.31 11.62 -15.64
N LEU A 267 -10.94 11.10 -14.60
CA LEU A 267 -12.23 10.43 -14.66
C LEU A 267 -13.24 11.26 -13.84
N ASP A 268 -14.47 11.37 -14.38
CA ASP A 268 -15.49 12.24 -13.80
C ASP A 268 -15.94 11.77 -12.41
N ASN A 269 -15.56 12.53 -11.37
CA ASN A 269 -16.08 12.46 -10.00
C ASN A 269 -16.17 11.05 -9.37
N LEU A 270 -15.30 10.14 -9.77
CA LEU A 270 -15.20 8.80 -9.22
C LEU A 270 -14.05 8.69 -8.23
N VAL A 271 -14.36 8.38 -6.98
CA VAL A 271 -13.35 8.07 -5.96
C VAL A 271 -12.87 6.64 -6.19
N LEU A 272 -11.77 6.48 -6.91
CA LEU A 272 -11.25 5.19 -7.31
C LEU A 272 -10.45 4.54 -6.19
N ARG A 273 -10.75 3.29 -5.87
CA ARG A 273 -10.13 2.56 -4.74
C ARG A 273 -9.13 1.51 -5.18
N HIS A 274 -9.57 0.54 -5.94
CA HIS A 274 -8.76 -0.61 -6.27
C HIS A 274 -8.96 -1.03 -7.72
N PHE A 275 -7.89 -1.49 -8.35
CA PHE A 275 -7.98 -2.29 -9.55
C PHE A 275 -8.59 -3.66 -9.22
N VAL A 276 -9.40 -4.20 -10.11
CA VAL A 276 -9.79 -5.60 -10.07
C VAL A 276 -8.60 -6.44 -10.52
N THR A 277 -8.28 -7.47 -9.76
CA THR A 277 -7.10 -8.30 -9.94
C THR A 277 -7.47 -9.78 -9.89
N ASN A 278 -6.61 -10.63 -10.41
CA ASN A 278 -6.68 -12.07 -10.24
C ASN A 278 -6.24 -12.49 -8.81
N ASP A 279 -6.21 -13.78 -8.53
CA ASP A 279 -5.80 -14.35 -7.22
C ASP A 279 -4.34 -14.08 -6.84
N LEU A 280 -3.50 -13.69 -7.78
CA LEU A 280 -2.10 -13.30 -7.56
C LEU A 280 -1.92 -11.79 -7.44
N ASN A 281 -3.04 -11.04 -7.41
CA ASN A 281 -3.10 -9.57 -7.41
C ASN A 281 -2.47 -8.91 -8.65
N GLU A 282 -2.40 -9.63 -9.76
CA GLU A 282 -2.06 -9.07 -11.05
C GLU A 282 -3.31 -8.46 -11.68
N LEU A 283 -3.14 -7.39 -12.45
CA LEU A 283 -4.24 -6.68 -13.10
C LEU A 283 -5.08 -7.66 -13.93
N TYR A 284 -6.40 -7.63 -13.72
CA TYR A 284 -7.32 -8.36 -14.56
C TYR A 284 -7.62 -7.54 -15.82
N GLU A 285 -7.37 -8.14 -16.97
CA GLU A 285 -7.74 -7.64 -18.30
C GLU A 285 -8.74 -8.62 -18.91
N ASP A 286 -9.84 -8.12 -19.49
CA ASP A 286 -10.74 -8.97 -20.24
C ASP A 286 -10.20 -9.25 -21.66
N GLU A 287 -10.95 -10.01 -22.46
CA GLU A 287 -10.57 -10.39 -23.83
C GLU A 287 -10.37 -9.20 -24.78
N ASN A 288 -10.97 -8.05 -24.44
CA ASN A 288 -10.82 -6.80 -25.21
C ASN A 288 -9.65 -5.93 -24.71
N GLY A 289 -8.95 -6.34 -23.64
CA GLY A 289 -7.89 -5.57 -22.98
C GLY A 289 -8.43 -4.46 -22.11
N ASP A 290 -9.72 -4.51 -21.74
CA ASP A 290 -10.33 -3.57 -20.82
C ASP A 290 -10.05 -3.99 -19.37
N ILE A 291 -9.92 -3.00 -18.48
CA ILE A 291 -9.68 -3.24 -17.07
C ILE A 291 -10.89 -2.82 -16.23
N TYR A 292 -10.86 -3.23 -14.94
CA TYR A 292 -11.95 -2.92 -14.03
C TYR A 292 -11.41 -2.27 -12.75
N VAL A 293 -12.14 -1.28 -12.26
CA VAL A 293 -11.79 -0.54 -11.04
C VAL A 293 -13.01 -0.42 -10.12
N SER A 294 -12.76 -0.48 -8.81
CA SER A 294 -13.79 -0.18 -7.83
C SER A 294 -13.82 1.32 -7.51
N ALA A 295 -15.02 1.88 -7.37
CA ALA A 295 -15.23 3.24 -6.92
C ALA A 295 -16.10 3.27 -5.66
N ASP A 296 -15.77 4.18 -4.74
CA ASP A 296 -16.47 4.30 -3.46
C ASP A 296 -17.96 4.55 -3.65
N LYS A 297 -18.80 3.70 -3.01
CA LYS A 297 -20.26 3.80 -3.00
C LYS A 297 -20.93 3.77 -4.39
N LYS A 298 -20.16 3.42 -5.43
CA LYS A 298 -20.62 3.44 -6.82
C LYS A 298 -20.56 2.06 -7.48
N GLY A 299 -19.69 1.17 -7.03
CA GLY A 299 -19.52 -0.18 -7.58
C GLY A 299 -18.25 -0.37 -8.40
N ILE A 300 -18.31 -1.27 -9.37
CA ILE A 300 -17.19 -1.60 -10.26
C ILE A 300 -17.45 -0.96 -11.62
N TYR A 301 -16.44 -0.32 -12.17
CA TYR A 301 -16.46 0.33 -13.46
C TYR A 301 -15.48 -0.36 -14.40
N LYS A 302 -15.89 -0.52 -15.63
CA LYS A 302 -15.05 -0.95 -16.74
C LYS A 302 -14.37 0.26 -17.37
N ILE A 303 -13.07 0.17 -17.62
CA ILE A 303 -12.25 1.19 -18.27
C ILE A 303 -11.74 0.63 -19.59
N SER A 304 -12.11 1.29 -20.69
CA SER A 304 -11.71 0.94 -22.05
C SER A 304 -10.75 1.98 -22.61
N PHE A 305 -9.63 1.53 -23.15
CA PHE A 305 -8.57 2.39 -23.70
C PHE A 305 -8.74 2.58 -25.22
N LEU A 306 -9.89 3.10 -25.65
CA LEU A 306 -10.25 3.20 -27.07
C LEU A 306 -9.27 4.04 -27.90
N ASN A 307 -8.75 5.13 -27.35
CA ASN A 307 -7.82 6.03 -28.01
C ASN A 307 -6.39 5.48 -28.12
N PHE A 308 -6.12 4.31 -27.54
CA PHE A 308 -4.81 3.66 -27.54
C PHE A 308 -4.79 2.37 -28.38
N ARG A 309 -5.87 2.10 -29.08
CA ARG A 309 -6.03 0.93 -29.98
C ARG A 309 -5.42 1.17 -31.35
#